data_afc18782489dc97636148fe48049d875
#
_entry.id   afc18782489dc97636148fe48049d875
#
_cell.length_a   1.000
_cell.length_b   1.000
_cell.length_c   1.000
_cell.angle_alpha   90.00
_cell.angle_beta   90.00
_cell.angle_gamma   90.00
#
_symmetry.space_group_name_H-M   'P 1'
#
loop_
_entity.id
_entity.type
_entity.pdbx_description
1 polymer ?
#
loop_
_entity_poly.entity_id
_entity_poly.type
_entity_poly.pdbx_seq_one_letter_code
_entity_poly.pdbx_strand_id
1 'polypeptide(L)'
;MKTFFLSMAGALAAMFIFILLMFGFLMMLIMGAASSAPERPDNVVLSLDLNAEMTDQAPTGGFAALSSSPGFIDLLTKLKAAESDEHVKGLFIRGAFIGTGSSRAEELRQALHSFRDSGKFVIAHSQGTLGVRGPSAYWSIAAADEIWMQPGSDLVVPGLTFETEFFKGLFEKIDVTPEIYPFYEYKNAPNSYKETSYTEPHKEALLTLAESVWSTGIDAIAEDRGLKAADVRTALESGPLPAETAISMKLLDKTGYPEEASAAALERAGEDAELVDLAYYDAPAP
;
A
#
# COMPACT_ATOMS: atom_id res chain seq x y z
N MET A 1 -60.88 -31.16 6.71
CA MET A 1 -59.68 -31.21 5.85
C MET A 1 -59.68 -30.13 4.76
N LYS A 2 -60.73 -29.94 3.95
CA LYS A 2 -60.78 -28.93 2.88
C LYS A 2 -60.56 -27.48 3.37
N THR A 3 -61.17 -27.11 4.51
CA THR A 3 -61.00 -25.78 5.08
C THR A 3 -59.58 -25.50 5.60
N PHE A 4 -58.91 -26.52 6.17
CA PHE A 4 -57.54 -26.43 6.60
C PHE A 4 -56.58 -26.16 5.43
N PHE A 5 -56.70 -26.90 4.33
CA PHE A 5 -55.87 -26.69 3.13
C PHE A 5 -56.10 -25.32 2.46
N LEU A 6 -57.40 -24.85 2.47
CA LEU A 6 -57.71 -23.53 1.93
C LEU A 6 -57.06 -22.42 2.82
N SER A 7 -57.14 -22.51 4.14
CA SER A 7 -56.52 -21.55 5.05
C SER A 7 -55.00 -21.54 4.93
N MET A 8 -54.40 -22.70 4.80
CA MET A 8 -52.95 -22.86 4.59
C MET A 8 -52.50 -22.27 3.24
N ALA A 9 -53.24 -22.54 2.17
CA ALA A 9 -52.98 -21.94 0.87
C ALA A 9 -53.11 -20.40 0.89
N GLY A 10 -54.11 -19.87 1.60
CA GLY A 10 -54.29 -18.42 1.78
C GLY A 10 -53.15 -17.79 2.59
N ALA A 11 -52.70 -18.44 3.66
CA ALA A 11 -51.55 -17.97 4.44
C ALA A 11 -50.25 -17.96 3.65
N LEU A 12 -49.99 -19.01 2.84
CA LEU A 12 -48.83 -19.08 1.98
C LEU A 12 -48.87 -18.02 0.88
N ALA A 13 -50.03 -17.78 0.26
CA ALA A 13 -50.19 -16.71 -0.72
C ALA A 13 -49.97 -15.33 -0.11
N ALA A 14 -50.50 -15.07 1.08
CA ALA A 14 -50.30 -13.80 1.81
C ALA A 14 -48.81 -13.59 2.15
N MET A 15 -48.14 -14.64 2.62
CA MET A 15 -46.69 -14.61 2.90
C MET A 15 -45.88 -14.34 1.66
N PHE A 16 -46.21 -14.97 0.55
CA PHE A 16 -45.55 -14.74 -0.74
C PHE A 16 -45.72 -13.30 -1.24
N ILE A 17 -46.94 -12.77 -1.16
CA ILE A 17 -47.21 -11.36 -1.51
C ILE A 17 -46.46 -10.43 -0.61
N PHE A 18 -46.39 -10.69 0.69
CA PHE A 18 -45.61 -9.89 1.65
C PHE A 18 -44.13 -9.86 1.32
N ILE A 19 -43.54 -11.02 0.99
CA ILE A 19 -42.13 -11.12 0.59
C ILE A 19 -41.88 -10.34 -0.71
N LEU A 20 -42.78 -10.42 -1.71
CA LEU A 20 -42.68 -9.64 -2.95
C LEU A 20 -42.75 -8.14 -2.70
N LEU A 21 -43.67 -7.69 -1.84
CA LEU A 21 -43.80 -6.27 -1.50
C LEU A 21 -42.57 -5.78 -0.73
N MET A 22 -42.05 -6.57 0.21
CA MET A 22 -40.84 -6.26 0.95
C MET A 22 -39.60 -6.18 0.03
N PHE A 23 -39.49 -7.11 -0.92
CA PHE A 23 -38.43 -7.11 -1.92
C PHE A 23 -38.55 -5.90 -2.87
N GLY A 24 -39.74 -5.59 -3.33
CA GLY A 24 -40.02 -4.40 -4.14
C GLY A 24 -39.71 -3.09 -3.41
N PHE A 25 -40.07 -3.01 -2.12
CA PHE A 25 -39.74 -1.87 -1.27
C PHE A 25 -38.22 -1.74 -1.06
N LEU A 26 -37.53 -2.86 -0.79
CA LEU A 26 -36.06 -2.87 -0.64
C LEU A 26 -35.37 -2.44 -1.94
N MET A 27 -35.86 -2.94 -3.09
CA MET A 27 -35.36 -2.52 -4.41
C MET A 27 -35.59 -1.04 -4.68
N MET A 28 -36.77 -0.51 -4.27
CA MET A 28 -37.04 0.93 -4.38
C MET A 28 -36.12 1.77 -3.51
N LEU A 29 -35.79 1.31 -2.30
CA LEU A 29 -34.80 1.98 -1.42
C LEU A 29 -33.40 1.95 -2.04
N ILE A 30 -32.97 0.81 -2.61
CA ILE A 30 -31.67 0.66 -3.27
C ILE A 30 -31.61 1.56 -4.52
N MET A 31 -32.63 1.56 -5.35
CA MET A 31 -32.71 2.43 -6.52
C MET A 31 -32.79 3.92 -6.15
N GLY A 32 -33.51 4.27 -5.07
CA GLY A 32 -33.56 5.62 -4.56
C GLY A 32 -32.21 6.10 -4.03
N ALA A 33 -31.49 5.24 -3.31
CA ALA A 33 -30.13 5.53 -2.86
C ALA A 33 -29.12 5.65 -4.02
N ALA A 34 -29.28 4.81 -5.06
CA ALA A 34 -28.43 4.87 -6.26
C ALA A 34 -28.69 6.11 -7.15
N SER A 35 -29.90 6.65 -7.12
CA SER A 35 -30.25 7.88 -7.88
C SER A 35 -29.85 9.17 -7.13
N SER A 36 -29.47 9.08 -5.88
CA SER A 36 -28.90 10.18 -5.07
C SER A 36 -27.38 10.05 -5.00
N ALA A 37 -26.72 9.80 -6.13
CA ALA A 37 -25.26 9.92 -6.15
C ALA A 37 -24.93 11.36 -5.70
N PRO A 38 -24.11 11.54 -4.62
CA PRO A 38 -23.74 12.88 -4.20
C PRO A 38 -23.09 13.61 -5.37
N GLU A 39 -23.40 14.89 -5.53
CA GLU A 39 -22.70 15.73 -6.50
C GLU A 39 -21.20 15.61 -6.23
N ARG A 40 -20.45 15.39 -7.29
CA ARG A 40 -19.00 15.23 -7.20
C ARG A 40 -18.41 16.56 -6.75
N PRO A 41 -17.56 16.58 -5.70
CA PRO A 41 -16.93 17.82 -5.28
C PRO A 41 -16.12 18.44 -6.42
N ASP A 42 -16.13 19.78 -6.51
CA ASP A 42 -15.35 20.50 -7.54
C ASP A 42 -13.84 20.41 -7.30
N ASN A 43 -13.44 20.27 -6.04
CA ASN A 43 -12.05 20.14 -5.64
C ASN A 43 -11.86 18.86 -4.82
N VAL A 44 -11.14 17.90 -5.37
CA VAL A 44 -10.90 16.59 -4.75
C VAL A 44 -9.41 16.44 -4.41
N VAL A 45 -9.12 16.05 -3.20
CA VAL A 45 -7.84 15.48 -2.80
C VAL A 45 -8.04 13.98 -2.62
N LEU A 46 -7.37 13.17 -3.42
CA LEU A 46 -7.40 11.73 -3.23
C LEU A 46 -6.63 11.37 -1.98
N SER A 47 -7.07 10.35 -1.25
CA SER A 47 -6.33 9.83 -0.09
C SER A 47 -5.93 8.38 -0.31
N LEU A 48 -4.69 8.05 0.06
CA LEU A 48 -4.12 6.71 -0.03
C LEU A 48 -3.48 6.33 1.30
N ASP A 49 -3.96 5.26 1.94
CA ASP A 49 -3.35 4.73 3.16
C ASP A 49 -2.49 3.50 2.84
N LEU A 50 -1.17 3.66 2.89
CA LEU A 50 -0.20 2.58 2.66
C LEU A 50 -0.04 1.64 3.86
N ASN A 51 -0.68 1.93 5.00
CA ASN A 51 -0.73 1.02 6.15
C ASN A 51 -1.87 0.00 6.01
N ALA A 52 -2.83 0.24 5.12
CA ALA A 52 -3.89 -0.72 4.82
C ALA A 52 -3.32 -1.98 4.18
N GLU A 53 -3.91 -3.12 4.51
CA GLU A 53 -3.55 -4.38 3.87
C GLU A 53 -3.98 -4.36 2.40
N MET A 54 -3.03 -4.55 1.51
CA MET A 54 -3.24 -4.55 0.06
C MET A 54 -2.70 -5.83 -0.57
N THR A 55 -3.49 -6.42 -1.44
CA THR A 55 -3.04 -7.49 -2.37
C THR A 55 -2.65 -6.87 -3.71
N ASP A 56 -1.97 -7.61 -4.59
CA ASP A 56 -1.64 -7.09 -5.93
C ASP A 56 -2.92 -6.85 -6.75
N GLN A 57 -3.88 -7.78 -6.64
CA GLN A 57 -5.20 -7.66 -7.26
C GLN A 57 -6.28 -7.78 -6.19
N ALA A 58 -7.38 -7.04 -6.36
CA ALA A 58 -8.53 -7.19 -5.49
C ALA A 58 -9.05 -8.64 -5.54
N PRO A 59 -9.45 -9.21 -4.39
CA PRO A 59 -9.97 -10.57 -4.36
C PRO A 59 -11.27 -10.68 -5.16
N THR A 60 -11.34 -11.66 -6.06
CA THR A 60 -12.49 -11.87 -6.94
C THR A 60 -13.25 -13.14 -6.57
N GLY A 61 -14.58 -13.06 -6.50
CA GLY A 61 -15.50 -14.20 -6.35
C GLY A 61 -15.83 -14.60 -4.92
N GLY A 62 -17.02 -15.16 -4.74
CA GLY A 62 -17.55 -15.66 -3.48
C GLY A 62 -17.56 -14.62 -2.35
N PHE A 63 -17.31 -15.09 -1.12
CA PHE A 63 -17.22 -14.20 0.06
C PHE A 63 -16.00 -13.29 0.03
N ALA A 64 -14.97 -13.61 -0.75
CA ALA A 64 -13.78 -12.76 -0.88
C ALA A 64 -14.11 -11.41 -1.56
N ALA A 65 -15.11 -11.37 -2.44
CA ALA A 65 -15.59 -10.12 -3.05
C ALA A 65 -16.30 -9.18 -2.04
N LEU A 66 -16.63 -9.66 -0.85
CA LEU A 66 -17.17 -8.84 0.25
C LEU A 66 -16.06 -8.20 1.09
N SER A 67 -14.80 -8.64 0.94
CA SER A 67 -13.66 -7.98 1.56
C SER A 67 -13.34 -6.72 0.76
N SER A 68 -13.29 -5.58 1.44
CA SER A 68 -13.03 -4.27 0.83
C SER A 68 -11.54 -3.97 0.63
N SER A 69 -10.67 -5.00 0.61
CA SER A 69 -9.24 -4.77 0.40
C SER A 69 -8.98 -4.36 -1.05
N PRO A 70 -8.47 -3.16 -1.30
CA PRO A 70 -8.19 -2.71 -2.65
C PRO A 70 -7.01 -3.48 -3.25
N GLY A 71 -7.03 -3.70 -4.56
CA GLY A 71 -5.87 -4.18 -5.30
C GLY A 71 -4.87 -3.04 -5.55
N PHE A 72 -3.59 -3.30 -5.35
CA PHE A 72 -2.54 -2.30 -5.61
C PHE A 72 -2.54 -1.83 -7.07
N ILE A 73 -2.73 -2.77 -8.01
CA ILE A 73 -2.82 -2.46 -9.45
C ILE A 73 -4.05 -1.59 -9.75
N ASP A 74 -5.19 -1.83 -9.08
CA ASP A 74 -6.39 -1.02 -9.25
C ASP A 74 -6.17 0.40 -8.74
N LEU A 75 -5.47 0.58 -7.60
CA LEU A 75 -5.13 1.89 -7.07
C LEU A 75 -4.23 2.67 -8.03
N LEU A 76 -3.20 2.03 -8.60
CA LEU A 76 -2.33 2.66 -9.61
C LEU A 76 -3.11 3.06 -10.87
N THR A 77 -4.04 2.21 -11.32
CA THR A 77 -4.89 2.49 -12.48
C THR A 77 -5.80 3.70 -12.22
N LYS A 78 -6.41 3.78 -11.04
CA LYS A 78 -7.22 4.91 -10.62
C LYS A 78 -6.40 6.20 -10.49
N LEU A 79 -5.19 6.11 -9.93
CA LEU A 79 -4.28 7.24 -9.84
C LEU A 79 -3.91 7.76 -11.23
N LYS A 80 -3.63 6.85 -12.18
CA LYS A 80 -3.38 7.20 -13.58
C LYS A 80 -4.57 7.88 -14.24
N ALA A 81 -5.78 7.40 -14.02
CA ALA A 81 -7.00 8.03 -14.53
C ALA A 81 -7.23 9.43 -13.91
N ALA A 82 -6.89 9.60 -12.65
CA ALA A 82 -7.02 10.88 -11.95
C ALA A 82 -6.09 11.98 -12.49
N GLU A 83 -5.04 11.64 -13.23
CA GLU A 83 -4.16 12.63 -13.85
C GLU A 83 -4.89 13.58 -14.81
N SER A 84 -5.91 13.07 -15.53
CA SER A 84 -6.70 13.84 -16.50
C SER A 84 -7.99 14.43 -15.92
N ASP A 85 -8.33 14.13 -14.68
CA ASP A 85 -9.54 14.62 -14.02
C ASP A 85 -9.33 16.03 -13.44
N GLU A 86 -10.03 17.02 -13.99
CA GLU A 86 -9.91 18.43 -13.58
C GLU A 86 -10.41 18.67 -12.14
N HIS A 87 -11.28 17.82 -11.59
CA HIS A 87 -11.74 17.90 -10.21
C HIS A 87 -10.66 17.46 -9.21
N VAL A 88 -9.78 16.55 -9.61
CA VAL A 88 -8.69 16.09 -8.74
C VAL A 88 -7.56 17.12 -8.74
N LYS A 89 -7.24 17.66 -7.55
CA LYS A 89 -6.19 18.67 -7.37
C LYS A 89 -4.90 18.08 -6.82
N GLY A 90 -5.00 17.04 -6.01
CA GLY A 90 -3.83 16.44 -5.37
C GLY A 90 -4.10 15.08 -4.76
N LEU A 91 -3.04 14.54 -4.16
CA LEU A 91 -3.04 13.26 -3.44
C LEU A 91 -2.48 13.47 -2.04
N PHE A 92 -3.17 12.97 -1.03
CA PHE A 92 -2.69 12.85 0.34
C PHE A 92 -2.37 11.39 0.63
N ILE A 93 -1.13 11.10 1.05
CA ILE A 93 -0.67 9.74 1.35
C ILE A 93 -0.41 9.61 2.85
N ARG A 94 -0.99 8.58 3.47
CA ARG A 94 -0.52 8.07 4.75
C ARG A 94 0.56 7.01 4.48
N GLY A 95 1.81 7.36 4.78
CA GLY A 95 2.98 6.54 4.49
C GLY A 95 2.99 5.23 5.28
N ALA A 96 3.53 4.19 4.67
CA ALA A 96 3.64 2.88 5.30
C ALA A 96 4.66 2.90 6.46
N PHE A 97 4.23 2.47 7.64
CA PHE A 97 5.13 2.34 8.79
C PHE A 97 6.18 1.22 8.58
N ILE A 98 5.75 0.07 8.04
CA ILE A 98 6.62 -1.10 7.83
C ILE A 98 7.25 -1.13 6.43
N GLY A 99 6.60 -0.50 5.45
CA GLY A 99 6.97 -0.52 4.03
C GLY A 99 6.21 -1.56 3.21
N THR A 100 6.04 -1.24 1.93
CA THR A 100 5.24 -2.03 0.98
C THR A 100 6.05 -3.10 0.23
N GLY A 101 7.39 -3.11 0.38
CA GLY A 101 8.32 -3.87 -0.44
C GLY A 101 8.88 -3.04 -1.60
N SER A 102 10.07 -3.42 -2.09
CA SER A 102 10.83 -2.60 -3.05
C SER A 102 10.13 -2.42 -4.40
N SER A 103 9.52 -3.48 -4.96
CA SER A 103 8.81 -3.40 -6.24
C SER A 103 7.62 -2.46 -6.19
N ARG A 104 6.75 -2.62 -5.17
CA ARG A 104 5.60 -1.72 -4.99
C ARG A 104 6.01 -0.29 -4.68
N ALA A 105 7.11 -0.10 -3.92
CA ALA A 105 7.64 1.23 -3.65
C ALA A 105 8.06 1.94 -4.94
N GLU A 106 8.76 1.25 -5.85
CA GLU A 106 9.16 1.81 -7.13
C GLU A 106 7.98 2.07 -8.07
N GLU A 107 7.03 1.12 -8.17
CA GLU A 107 5.83 1.32 -9.00
C GLU A 107 5.00 2.52 -8.51
N LEU A 108 4.83 2.66 -7.19
CA LEU A 108 4.15 3.83 -6.62
C LEU A 108 4.93 5.11 -6.90
N ARG A 109 6.26 5.12 -6.69
CA ARG A 109 7.12 6.25 -6.98
C ARG A 109 6.94 6.73 -8.42
N GLN A 110 6.97 5.83 -9.41
CA GLN A 110 6.76 6.16 -10.82
C GLN A 110 5.36 6.76 -11.07
N ALA A 111 4.33 6.20 -10.43
CA ALA A 111 2.98 6.73 -10.51
C ALA A 111 2.86 8.12 -9.88
N LEU A 112 3.56 8.40 -8.77
CA LEU A 112 3.60 9.72 -8.14
C LEU A 112 4.30 10.75 -9.04
N HIS A 113 5.40 10.39 -9.72
CA HIS A 113 6.02 11.27 -10.71
C HIS A 113 5.05 11.62 -11.83
N SER A 114 4.41 10.61 -12.46
CA SER A 114 3.43 10.83 -13.51
C SER A 114 2.27 11.74 -13.06
N PHE A 115 1.77 11.51 -11.84
CA PHE A 115 0.70 12.31 -11.25
C PHE A 115 1.14 13.78 -11.02
N ARG A 116 2.33 14.02 -10.52
CA ARG A 116 2.90 15.36 -10.33
C ARG A 116 3.16 16.07 -11.67
N ASP A 117 3.65 15.33 -12.66
CA ASP A 117 3.87 15.85 -14.03
C ASP A 117 2.57 16.31 -14.69
N SER A 118 1.42 15.79 -14.26
CA SER A 118 0.09 16.26 -14.68
C SER A 118 -0.32 17.61 -14.04
N GLY A 119 0.54 18.20 -13.18
CA GLY A 119 0.31 19.49 -12.50
C GLY A 119 -0.39 19.37 -11.16
N LYS A 120 -0.53 18.16 -10.63
CA LYS A 120 -1.18 17.89 -9.35
C LYS A 120 -0.15 17.72 -8.24
N PHE A 121 -0.50 18.07 -7.00
CA PHE A 121 0.41 17.96 -5.88
C PHE A 121 0.26 16.62 -5.13
N VAL A 122 1.32 16.26 -4.41
CA VAL A 122 1.36 15.11 -3.51
C VAL A 122 1.89 15.54 -2.15
N ILE A 123 1.10 15.32 -1.09
CA ILE A 123 1.53 15.50 0.29
C ILE A 123 1.49 14.12 0.96
N ALA A 124 2.60 13.72 1.57
CA ALA A 124 2.70 12.49 2.33
C ALA A 124 2.86 12.78 3.82
N HIS A 125 2.26 11.95 4.67
CA HIS A 125 2.45 11.98 6.11
C HIS A 125 2.86 10.60 6.62
N SER A 126 3.86 10.54 7.49
CA SER A 126 4.28 9.31 8.19
C SER A 126 4.21 9.50 9.70
N GLN A 127 3.73 8.48 10.40
CA GLN A 127 3.79 8.43 11.87
C GLN A 127 5.13 7.91 12.40
N GLY A 128 6.14 7.87 11.55
CA GLY A 128 7.43 7.23 11.74
C GLY A 128 7.60 6.08 10.76
N THR A 129 8.82 5.60 10.60
CA THR A 129 9.08 4.40 9.80
C THR A 129 9.80 3.37 10.66
N LEU A 130 9.41 2.11 10.53
CA LEU A 130 10.12 0.97 11.09
C LEU A 130 10.47 0.00 9.93
N GLY A 131 11.27 0.47 9.01
CA GLY A 131 11.52 -0.15 7.72
C GLY A 131 12.14 -1.55 7.78
N VAL A 132 11.44 -2.53 8.34
CA VAL A 132 11.88 -3.95 8.36
C VAL A 132 12.08 -4.54 6.95
N ARG A 133 11.63 -3.82 5.92
CA ARG A 133 11.80 -4.16 4.50
C ARG A 133 12.77 -3.21 3.79
N GLY A 134 13.84 -2.81 4.47
CA GLY A 134 14.82 -1.87 3.94
C GLY A 134 14.24 -0.47 3.72
N PRO A 135 14.65 0.25 2.66
CA PRO A 135 14.25 1.63 2.43
C PRO A 135 12.80 1.80 1.96
N SER A 136 12.05 0.72 1.68
CA SER A 136 10.78 0.75 0.94
C SER A 136 9.68 1.59 1.60
N ALA A 137 9.68 1.75 2.94
CA ALA A 137 8.72 2.60 3.64
C ALA A 137 8.88 4.07 3.25
N TYR A 138 10.11 4.57 3.29
CA TYR A 138 10.40 5.94 2.92
C TYR A 138 10.47 6.13 1.39
N TRP A 139 11.04 5.16 0.67
CA TRP A 139 11.10 5.16 -0.79
C TRP A 139 9.73 5.34 -1.45
N SER A 140 8.69 4.68 -0.90
CA SER A 140 7.32 4.75 -1.43
C SER A 140 6.70 6.16 -1.40
N ILE A 141 7.23 7.07 -0.58
CA ILE A 141 6.71 8.44 -0.42
C ILE A 141 7.74 9.51 -0.78
N ALA A 142 8.97 9.12 -1.12
CA ALA A 142 10.07 10.05 -1.36
C ALA A 142 9.78 11.05 -2.50
N ALA A 143 8.98 10.64 -3.50
CA ALA A 143 8.56 11.46 -4.63
C ALA A 143 7.45 12.48 -4.30
N ALA A 144 6.95 12.56 -3.06
CA ALA A 144 5.98 13.59 -2.68
C ALA A 144 6.58 15.00 -2.70
N ASP A 145 5.74 16.01 -2.98
CA ASP A 145 6.17 17.43 -2.90
C ASP A 145 6.50 17.85 -1.48
N GLU A 146 5.73 17.36 -0.51
CA GLU A 146 5.96 17.56 0.91
C GLU A 146 5.81 16.24 1.66
N ILE A 147 6.77 15.95 2.54
CA ILE A 147 6.73 14.81 3.44
C ILE A 147 6.69 15.32 4.87
N TRP A 148 5.60 15.02 5.54
CA TRP A 148 5.38 15.37 6.94
C TRP A 148 5.62 14.16 7.84
N MET A 149 6.13 14.38 9.02
CA MET A 149 6.26 13.33 10.03
C MET A 149 5.67 13.77 11.36
N GLN A 150 5.06 12.82 12.07
CA GLN A 150 4.48 13.08 13.39
C GLN A 150 5.55 13.58 14.36
N PRO A 151 5.29 14.65 15.16
CA PRO A 151 6.23 15.13 16.17
C PRO A 151 6.64 14.05 17.14
N GLY A 152 7.94 13.97 17.44
CA GLY A 152 8.50 12.96 18.34
C GLY A 152 8.68 11.56 17.75
N SER A 153 8.46 11.42 16.45
CA SER A 153 8.74 10.18 15.70
C SER A 153 10.11 10.23 15.05
N ASP A 154 10.62 9.07 14.69
CA ASP A 154 11.89 8.88 14.03
C ASP A 154 11.72 8.33 12.62
N LEU A 155 12.56 8.80 11.70
CA LEU A 155 12.80 8.15 10.43
C LEU A 155 13.81 7.02 10.63
N VAL A 156 13.31 5.78 10.61
CA VAL A 156 14.10 4.57 10.83
C VAL A 156 14.13 3.76 9.55
N VAL A 157 15.31 3.58 8.97
CA VAL A 157 15.53 2.74 7.80
C VAL A 157 16.60 1.71 8.15
N PRO A 158 16.25 0.64 8.89
CA PRO A 158 17.18 -0.45 9.16
C PRO A 158 17.52 -1.15 7.85
N GLY A 159 18.69 -1.74 7.76
CA GLY A 159 19.14 -2.49 6.59
C GLY A 159 18.18 -3.62 6.18
N LEU A 160 18.58 -4.38 5.17
CA LEU A 160 17.87 -5.59 4.74
C LEU A 160 18.38 -6.80 5.51
N THR A 161 17.45 -7.62 6.01
CA THR A 161 17.75 -8.86 6.69
C THR A 161 17.22 -10.04 5.89
N PHE A 162 18.08 -11.03 5.65
CA PHE A 162 17.70 -12.32 5.10
C PHE A 162 17.90 -13.40 6.15
N GLU A 163 16.87 -14.18 6.39
CA GLU A 163 16.90 -15.32 7.30
C GLU A 163 16.59 -16.59 6.51
N THR A 164 17.37 -17.65 6.75
CA THR A 164 17.20 -18.95 6.11
C THR A 164 17.30 -20.03 7.18
N GLU A 165 16.28 -20.88 7.23
CA GLU A 165 16.29 -22.05 8.10
C GLU A 165 17.10 -23.20 7.46
N PHE A 166 17.90 -23.90 8.26
CA PHE A 166 18.69 -25.05 7.87
C PHE A 166 18.25 -26.30 8.64
N PHE A 167 17.74 -27.30 7.94
CA PHE A 167 17.12 -28.48 8.51
C PHE A 167 18.04 -29.70 8.56
N LYS A 168 19.28 -29.63 8.06
CA LYS A 168 20.22 -30.75 8.07
C LYS A 168 20.35 -31.41 9.42
N GLY A 169 20.55 -30.62 10.49
CA GLY A 169 20.65 -31.16 11.85
C GLY A 169 19.38 -31.83 12.37
N LEU A 170 18.19 -31.45 11.86
CA LEU A 170 16.94 -32.15 12.15
C LEU A 170 16.91 -33.51 11.43
N PHE A 171 17.25 -33.53 10.15
CA PHE A 171 17.27 -34.76 9.36
C PHE A 171 18.25 -35.79 9.91
N GLU A 172 19.43 -35.37 10.34
CA GLU A 172 20.42 -36.25 11.00
C GLU A 172 19.85 -36.90 12.29
N LYS A 173 19.04 -36.16 13.07
CA LYS A 173 18.42 -36.67 14.31
C LYS A 173 17.31 -37.72 14.06
N ILE A 174 16.67 -37.67 12.93
CA ILE A 174 15.59 -38.58 12.55
C ILE A 174 16.04 -39.61 11.53
N ASP A 175 17.35 -39.73 11.29
CA ASP A 175 17.98 -40.67 10.37
C ASP A 175 17.43 -40.57 8.92
N VAL A 176 17.22 -39.33 8.43
CA VAL A 176 16.79 -39.02 7.08
C VAL A 176 17.90 -38.35 6.31
N THR A 177 18.22 -38.85 5.10
CA THR A 177 19.21 -38.23 4.22
C THR A 177 18.51 -37.67 2.98
N PRO A 178 18.41 -36.31 2.83
CA PRO A 178 17.85 -35.72 1.61
C PRO A 178 18.77 -35.93 0.40
N GLU A 179 18.27 -36.59 -0.63
CA GLU A 179 18.99 -36.79 -1.89
C GLU A 179 18.61 -35.70 -2.90
N ILE A 180 19.33 -34.57 -2.88
CA ILE A 180 19.08 -33.44 -3.77
C ILE A 180 20.40 -33.10 -4.46
N TYR A 181 20.40 -33.07 -5.79
CA TYR A 181 21.57 -32.80 -6.61
C TYR A 181 21.47 -31.45 -7.32
N PRO A 182 22.03 -30.36 -6.72
CA PRO A 182 22.02 -29.05 -7.35
C PRO A 182 23.00 -29.03 -8.54
N PHE A 183 22.65 -28.25 -9.58
CA PHE A 183 23.58 -27.91 -10.63
C PHE A 183 24.31 -26.61 -10.27
N TYR A 184 25.60 -26.70 -10.09
CA TYR A 184 26.48 -25.60 -9.72
C TYR A 184 26.24 -25.00 -8.33
N GLU A 185 27.22 -24.24 -7.87
CA GLU A 185 27.34 -23.72 -6.49
C GLU A 185 26.33 -22.63 -6.13
N TYR A 186 25.79 -21.92 -7.12
CA TYR A 186 24.76 -20.88 -6.90
C TYR A 186 23.33 -21.41 -6.91
N LYS A 187 23.10 -22.72 -7.06
CA LYS A 187 21.79 -23.32 -6.88
C LYS A 187 21.50 -23.52 -5.39
N ASN A 188 21.13 -22.45 -4.69
CA ASN A 188 21.09 -22.36 -3.25
C ASN A 188 19.85 -22.98 -2.56
N ALA A 189 18.75 -23.19 -3.29
CA ALA A 189 17.51 -23.73 -2.72
C ALA A 189 17.68 -25.05 -1.94
N PRO A 190 18.52 -26.02 -2.38
CA PRO A 190 18.78 -27.24 -1.60
C PRO A 190 19.56 -27.03 -0.30
N ASN A 191 20.24 -25.89 -0.11
CA ASN A 191 21.11 -25.67 1.04
C ASN A 191 20.35 -25.71 2.37
N SER A 192 19.08 -25.29 2.40
CA SER A 192 18.22 -25.41 3.58
C SER A 192 18.10 -26.85 4.08
N TYR A 193 18.27 -27.84 3.21
CA TYR A 193 18.14 -29.26 3.56
C TYR A 193 19.49 -29.97 3.73
N LYS A 194 20.53 -29.47 3.05
CA LYS A 194 21.84 -30.14 2.93
C LYS A 194 22.93 -29.52 3.81
N GLU A 195 22.77 -28.26 4.18
CA GLU A 195 23.76 -27.51 4.92
C GLU A 195 23.25 -27.13 6.32
N THR A 196 24.17 -26.73 7.19
CA THR A 196 23.87 -26.23 8.54
C THR A 196 23.98 -24.70 8.65
N SER A 197 24.50 -24.08 7.57
CA SER A 197 24.71 -22.62 7.48
C SER A 197 24.85 -22.22 6.00
N TYR A 198 24.93 -20.92 5.76
CA TYR A 198 25.21 -20.41 4.41
C TYR A 198 26.54 -20.89 3.84
N THR A 199 26.52 -21.41 2.61
CA THR A 199 27.75 -21.57 1.82
C THR A 199 28.21 -20.19 1.31
N GLU A 200 29.51 -20.04 0.96
CA GLU A 200 30.01 -18.77 0.45
C GLU A 200 29.26 -18.29 -0.80
N PRO A 201 28.97 -19.13 -1.84
CA PRO A 201 28.14 -18.69 -2.97
C PRO A 201 26.71 -18.29 -2.60
N HIS A 202 26.12 -18.95 -1.58
CA HIS A 202 24.79 -18.59 -1.09
C HIS A 202 24.80 -17.21 -0.41
N LYS A 203 25.78 -16.98 0.46
CA LYS A 203 25.98 -15.71 1.13
C LYS A 203 26.25 -14.57 0.16
N GLU A 204 27.15 -14.80 -0.82
CA GLU A 204 27.45 -13.83 -1.87
C GLU A 204 26.20 -13.44 -2.67
N ALA A 205 25.40 -14.42 -3.10
CA ALA A 205 24.17 -14.16 -3.85
C ALA A 205 23.18 -13.30 -3.04
N LEU A 206 22.97 -13.59 -1.75
CA LEU A 206 22.08 -12.82 -0.87
C LEU A 206 22.59 -11.41 -0.61
N LEU A 207 23.90 -11.25 -0.35
CA LEU A 207 24.50 -9.92 -0.13
C LEU A 207 24.43 -9.05 -1.40
N THR A 208 24.68 -9.65 -2.57
CA THR A 208 24.55 -8.94 -3.85
C THR A 208 23.11 -8.48 -4.10
N LEU A 209 22.15 -9.34 -3.81
CA LEU A 209 20.73 -8.97 -3.90
C LEU A 209 20.37 -7.85 -2.91
N ALA A 210 20.82 -7.97 -1.66
CA ALA A 210 20.59 -6.94 -0.63
C ALA A 210 21.16 -5.58 -1.07
N GLU A 211 22.41 -5.55 -1.50
CA GLU A 211 23.06 -4.32 -1.96
C GLU A 211 22.38 -3.73 -3.20
N SER A 212 21.92 -4.57 -4.12
CA SER A 212 21.17 -4.10 -5.29
C SER A 212 19.86 -3.42 -4.90
N VAL A 213 19.08 -4.01 -4.00
CA VAL A 213 17.82 -3.40 -3.52
C VAL A 213 18.10 -2.14 -2.70
N TRP A 214 19.14 -2.18 -1.85
CA TRP A 214 19.51 -1.04 -1.01
C TRP A 214 19.95 0.16 -1.85
N SER A 215 20.92 -0.05 -2.76
CA SER A 215 21.43 1.03 -3.59
C SER A 215 20.37 1.60 -4.52
N THR A 216 19.51 0.76 -5.12
CA THR A 216 18.39 1.25 -5.94
C THR A 216 17.45 2.16 -5.13
N GLY A 217 17.10 1.77 -3.91
CA GLY A 217 16.25 2.60 -3.06
C GLY A 217 16.93 3.92 -2.62
N ILE A 218 18.23 3.86 -2.30
CA ILE A 218 19.02 5.06 -1.96
C ILE A 218 19.11 6.03 -3.15
N ASP A 219 19.37 5.52 -4.34
CA ASP A 219 19.48 6.33 -5.55
C ASP A 219 18.14 6.99 -5.90
N ALA A 220 17.03 6.24 -5.79
CA ALA A 220 15.67 6.75 -5.99
C ALA A 220 15.32 7.87 -4.99
N ILE A 221 15.58 7.65 -3.70
CA ILE A 221 15.36 8.65 -2.65
C ILE A 221 16.22 9.89 -2.90
N ALA A 222 17.48 9.72 -3.27
CA ALA A 222 18.40 10.82 -3.55
C ALA A 222 17.92 11.68 -4.73
N GLU A 223 17.46 11.04 -5.80
CA GLU A 223 16.87 11.72 -6.96
C GLU A 223 15.65 12.54 -6.55
N ASP A 224 14.70 11.93 -5.85
CA ASP A 224 13.44 12.56 -5.46
C ASP A 224 13.62 13.72 -4.49
N ARG A 225 14.59 13.62 -3.59
CA ARG A 225 14.89 14.66 -2.59
C ARG A 225 15.93 15.69 -3.06
N GLY A 226 16.49 15.53 -4.26
CA GLY A 226 17.53 16.39 -4.79
C GLY A 226 18.83 16.35 -3.98
N LEU A 227 19.18 15.18 -3.45
CA LEU A 227 20.33 14.94 -2.59
C LEU A 227 21.37 14.05 -3.30
N LYS A 228 22.58 13.97 -2.75
CA LYS A 228 23.56 13.00 -3.22
C LYS A 228 23.29 11.63 -2.60
N ALA A 229 23.36 10.56 -3.38
CA ALA A 229 23.14 9.19 -2.89
C ALA A 229 24.05 8.82 -1.69
N ALA A 230 25.31 9.29 -1.69
CA ALA A 230 26.23 9.07 -0.57
C ALA A 230 25.76 9.74 0.72
N ASP A 231 25.17 10.95 0.64
CA ASP A 231 24.67 11.68 1.81
C ASP A 231 23.40 10.99 2.36
N VAL A 232 22.50 10.55 1.47
CA VAL A 232 21.30 9.78 1.82
C VAL A 232 21.69 8.45 2.49
N ARG A 233 22.62 7.71 1.89
CA ARG A 233 23.14 6.45 2.45
C ARG A 233 23.69 6.69 3.86
N THR A 234 24.56 7.65 4.03
CA THR A 234 25.17 7.97 5.33
C THR A 234 24.11 8.34 6.37
N ALA A 235 23.13 9.16 5.98
CA ALA A 235 22.04 9.55 6.87
C ALA A 235 21.21 8.36 7.32
N LEU A 236 20.73 7.52 6.40
CA LEU A 236 19.87 6.38 6.73
C LEU A 236 20.61 5.26 7.46
N GLU A 237 21.91 5.07 7.19
CA GLU A 237 22.76 4.09 7.89
C GLU A 237 23.22 4.57 9.28
N SER A 238 23.09 5.87 9.61
CA SER A 238 23.50 6.41 10.92
C SER A 238 22.57 6.02 12.08
N GLY A 239 21.45 5.35 11.79
CA GLY A 239 20.47 4.89 12.78
C GLY A 239 19.21 5.74 12.81
N PRO A 240 18.38 5.63 13.83
CA PRO A 240 17.18 6.42 13.93
C PRO A 240 17.45 7.91 13.79
N LEU A 241 16.76 8.58 12.87
CA LEU A 241 16.84 10.03 12.68
C LEU A 241 15.59 10.68 13.28
N PRO A 242 15.73 11.44 14.38
CA PRO A 242 14.63 12.30 14.85
C PRO A 242 14.11 13.18 13.73
N ALA A 243 12.79 13.43 13.71
CA ALA A 243 12.13 14.16 12.62
C ALA A 243 12.81 15.52 12.31
N GLU A 244 13.22 16.27 13.33
CA GLU A 244 13.91 17.55 13.18
C GLU A 244 15.28 17.39 12.50
N THR A 245 15.99 16.30 12.81
CA THR A 245 17.27 15.96 12.16
C THR A 245 17.04 15.61 10.70
N ALA A 246 16.03 14.79 10.40
CA ALA A 246 15.67 14.42 9.03
C ALA A 246 15.24 15.65 8.20
N ILE A 247 14.56 16.64 8.79
CA ILE A 247 14.23 17.92 8.15
C ILE A 247 15.51 18.69 7.83
N SER A 248 16.45 18.80 8.78
CA SER A 248 17.73 19.50 8.55
C SER A 248 18.54 18.89 7.40
N MET A 249 18.38 17.58 7.18
CA MET A 249 18.99 16.80 6.09
C MET A 249 18.14 16.81 4.80
N LYS A 250 17.01 17.51 4.77
CA LYS A 250 16.06 17.54 3.65
C LYS A 250 15.43 16.18 3.27
N LEU A 251 15.46 15.23 4.18
CA LEU A 251 14.73 13.98 4.03
C LEU A 251 13.25 14.15 4.37
N LEU A 252 12.90 15.11 5.21
CA LEU A 252 11.53 15.51 5.53
C LEU A 252 11.38 17.01 5.34
N ASP A 253 10.14 17.46 5.23
CA ASP A 253 9.84 18.89 5.02
C ASP A 253 9.26 19.54 6.27
N LYS A 254 8.38 18.85 7.00
CA LYS A 254 7.68 19.38 8.17
C LYS A 254 7.42 18.31 9.23
N THR A 255 7.19 18.77 10.47
CA THR A 255 6.51 17.96 11.49
C THR A 255 5.08 18.43 11.64
N GLY A 256 4.17 17.48 11.93
CA GLY A 256 2.75 17.73 12.15
C GLY A 256 1.99 16.43 12.28
N TYR A 257 0.77 16.51 12.76
CA TYR A 257 -0.12 15.34 12.87
C TYR A 257 -0.81 15.04 11.53
N PRO A 258 -1.34 13.81 11.33
CA PRO A 258 -2.00 13.44 10.07
C PRO A 258 -3.13 14.38 9.68
N GLU A 259 -3.88 14.89 10.68
CA GLU A 259 -4.99 15.82 10.48
C GLU A 259 -4.51 17.18 9.98
N GLU A 260 -3.35 17.64 10.47
CA GLU A 260 -2.74 18.91 10.03
C GLU A 260 -2.23 18.79 8.59
N ALA A 261 -1.59 17.67 8.26
CA ALA A 261 -1.10 17.42 6.90
C ALA A 261 -2.26 17.25 5.90
N SER A 262 -3.33 16.56 6.28
CA SER A 262 -4.52 16.44 5.43
C SER A 262 -5.27 17.77 5.28
N ALA A 263 -5.34 18.59 6.33
CA ALA A 263 -5.91 19.93 6.26
C ALA A 263 -5.09 20.83 5.31
N ALA A 264 -3.75 20.75 5.36
CA ALA A 264 -2.88 21.47 4.43
C ALA A 264 -3.08 21.03 2.97
N ALA A 265 -3.36 19.74 2.73
CA ALA A 265 -3.70 19.24 1.41
C ALA A 265 -5.04 19.80 0.90
N LEU A 266 -6.06 19.85 1.76
CA LEU A 266 -7.36 20.45 1.43
C LEU A 266 -7.25 21.95 1.18
N GLU A 267 -6.53 22.68 2.02
CA GLU A 267 -6.28 24.12 1.82
C GLU A 267 -5.58 24.40 0.47
N ARG A 268 -4.59 23.56 0.11
CA ARG A 268 -3.88 23.68 -1.17
C ARG A 268 -4.78 23.37 -2.37
N ALA A 269 -5.80 22.52 -2.21
CA ALA A 269 -6.75 22.17 -3.26
C ALA A 269 -7.80 23.25 -3.51
N GLY A 270 -8.07 24.14 -2.55
CA GLY A 270 -9.00 25.26 -2.67
C GLY A 270 -10.23 25.14 -1.79
N GLU A 271 -11.16 26.08 -1.96
CA GLU A 271 -12.42 26.12 -1.20
C GLU A 271 -13.25 24.86 -1.47
N ASP A 272 -13.96 24.40 -0.45
CA ASP A 272 -14.85 23.24 -0.48
C ASP A 272 -14.18 21.94 -0.98
N ALA A 273 -12.84 21.84 -0.82
CA ALA A 273 -12.11 20.64 -1.16
C ALA A 273 -12.45 19.47 -0.21
N GLU A 274 -12.63 18.29 -0.77
CA GLU A 274 -12.94 17.08 -0.02
C GLU A 274 -11.88 15.98 -0.21
N LEU A 275 -11.65 15.20 0.88
CA LEU A 275 -10.86 13.98 0.81
C LEU A 275 -11.72 12.83 0.29
N VAL A 276 -11.26 12.21 -0.79
CA VAL A 276 -11.88 11.02 -1.37
C VAL A 276 -10.86 9.87 -1.35
N ASP A 277 -11.22 8.78 -0.69
CA ASP A 277 -10.35 7.59 -0.68
C ASP A 277 -10.18 7.06 -2.12
N LEU A 278 -8.92 6.88 -2.52
CA LEU A 278 -8.57 6.38 -3.85
C LEU A 278 -9.21 5.01 -4.16
N ALA A 279 -9.42 4.18 -3.14
CA ALA A 279 -10.10 2.90 -3.32
C ALA A 279 -11.55 3.06 -3.82
N TYR A 280 -12.23 4.13 -3.43
CA TYR A 280 -13.62 4.44 -3.79
C TYR A 280 -13.73 5.55 -4.86
N TYR A 281 -12.60 6.07 -5.32
CA TYR A 281 -12.59 7.04 -6.41
C TYR A 281 -13.14 6.40 -7.68
N ASP A 282 -14.16 7.05 -8.24
CA ASP A 282 -14.80 6.65 -9.49
C ASP A 282 -14.22 7.52 -10.62
N ALA A 283 -13.29 6.96 -11.36
CA ALA A 283 -12.63 7.67 -12.44
C ALA A 283 -13.64 8.00 -13.55
N PRO A 284 -13.58 9.22 -14.14
CA PRO A 284 -14.40 9.52 -15.30
C PRO A 284 -14.11 8.51 -16.42
N ALA A 285 -15.16 8.08 -17.12
CA ALA A 285 -14.97 7.25 -18.30
C ALA A 285 -14.10 7.99 -19.32
N PRO A 286 -13.13 7.31 -19.96
CA PRO A 286 -12.24 7.91 -20.92
C PRO A 286 -12.96 8.46 -22.17
#